data_4acdaf426e3133b8d4ad0c88769c723c
#
_entry.id   4acdaf426e3133b8d4ad0c88769c723c
#
_cell.length_a   1.000
_cell.length_b   1.000
_cell.length_c   1.000
_cell.angle_alpha   90.00
_cell.angle_beta   90.00
_cell.angle_gamma   90.00
#
_symmetry.space_group_name_H-M   'P 1'
#
loop_
_entity.id
_entity.type
_entity.pdbx_description
1 polymer ?
#
loop_
_entity_poly.entity_id
_entity_poly.type
_entity_poly.pdbx_seq_one_letter_code
_entity_poly.pdbx_strand_id
1 'polypeptide(L)' 'MTAASGHKTSLQLIESEAYRRIMSGELPEGFDEFARQLLDWLQQTYPGASPTAQNVIEDQIREIWHRRHELIRGG' A
#
# COMPACT_ATOMS: atom_id res chain seq x y z
N MET A 1 -5.03 10.46 25.00
CA MET A 1 -4.77 10.36 24.30
C MET A 1 -4.43 10.34 23.36
N THR A 2 -4.32 10.08 23.40
CA THR A 2 -3.71 10.38 22.58
C THR A 2 -4.07 10.50 21.28
N ALA A 3 -4.57 11.53 20.92
CA ALA A 3 -5.07 11.77 19.61
C ALA A 3 -4.07 11.49 18.53
N ALA A 4 -2.86 11.74 18.84
CA ALA A 4 -1.80 11.49 17.86
C ALA A 4 -1.75 10.04 17.44
N SER A 5 -2.19 9.15 18.30
CA SER A 5 -2.13 7.73 18.00
C SER A 5 -2.99 7.32 16.84
N GLY A 6 -3.94 8.17 16.44
CA GLY A 6 -4.81 7.84 15.33
C GLY A 6 -4.23 8.17 13.96
N HIS A 7 -3.13 8.88 13.92
CA HIS A 7 -2.55 9.30 12.65
C HIS A 7 -1.62 8.25 12.07
N LYS A 8 -1.87 7.88 10.82
CA LYS A 8 -0.99 6.98 10.10
C LYS A 8 -0.18 7.78 9.09
N THR A 9 1.06 7.38 8.89
CA THR A 9 1.86 7.98 7.83
C THR A 9 1.34 7.52 6.48
N SER A 10 1.72 8.23 5.43
CA SER A 10 1.35 7.83 4.08
C SER A 10 1.80 6.40 3.77
N LEU A 11 3.00 6.03 4.23
CA LEU A 11 3.50 4.68 3.98
C LEU A 11 2.71 3.63 4.73
N GLN A 12 2.25 3.94 5.94
CA GLN A 12 1.41 3.00 6.68
C GLN A 12 0.06 2.80 5.99
N LEU A 13 -0.51 3.87 5.45
CA LEU A 13 -1.76 3.76 4.70
C LEU A 13 -1.57 2.93 3.45
N ILE A 14 -0.48 3.15 2.72
CA ILE A 14 -0.15 2.39 1.53
C ILE A 14 0.02 0.91 1.87
N GLU A 15 0.73 0.62 2.94
CA GLU A 15 0.96 -0.76 3.35
C GLU A 15 -0.35 -1.47 3.68
N SER A 16 -1.22 -0.81 4.42
CA SER A 16 -2.51 -1.39 4.78
C SER A 16 -3.34 -1.69 3.54
N GLU A 17 -3.36 -0.76 2.59
CA GLU A 17 -4.12 -0.97 1.36
C GLU A 17 -3.50 -2.07 0.51
N ALA A 18 -2.17 -2.15 0.50
CA ALA A 18 -1.48 -3.21 -0.23
C ALA A 18 -1.90 -4.59 0.29
N TYR A 19 -1.89 -4.75 1.61
CA TYR A 19 -2.34 -6.01 2.20
C TYR A 19 -3.79 -6.32 1.83
N ARG A 20 -4.66 -5.31 1.92
CA ARG A 20 -6.06 -5.51 1.59
C ARG A 20 -6.24 -6.01 0.16
N ARG A 21 -5.53 -5.40 -0.78
CA ARG A 21 -5.65 -5.79 -2.19
C ARG A 21 -5.09 -7.18 -2.44
N ILE A 22 -3.98 -7.50 -1.78
CA ILE A 22 -3.40 -8.83 -1.92
C ILE A 22 -4.36 -9.89 -1.39
N MET A 23 -4.94 -9.65 -0.23
CA MET A 23 -5.86 -10.62 0.37
C MET A 23 -7.14 -10.77 -0.44
N SER A 24 -7.56 -9.72 -1.13
CA SER A 24 -8.76 -9.78 -1.96
C SER A 24 -8.48 -10.29 -3.38
N GLY A 25 -7.21 -10.40 -3.75
CA GLY A 25 -6.85 -10.86 -5.08
C GLY A 25 -6.89 -9.79 -6.15
N GLU A 26 -7.07 -8.53 -5.78
CA GLU A 26 -7.16 -7.41 -6.72
C GLU A 26 -5.78 -6.91 -7.08
N LEU A 27 -5.05 -7.67 -7.87
CA LEU A 27 -3.66 -7.35 -8.20
C LEU A 27 -3.48 -7.19 -9.70
N PRO A 28 -2.71 -6.17 -10.13
CA PRO A 28 -2.28 -6.09 -11.52
C PRO A 28 -1.18 -7.11 -11.79
N GLU A 29 -0.77 -7.19 -13.04
CA GLU A 29 0.23 -8.16 -13.43
C GLU A 29 1.63 -7.77 -12.95
N GLY A 30 1.93 -6.48 -12.90
CA GLY A 30 3.28 -6.02 -12.61
C GLY A 30 3.37 -5.24 -11.31
N PHE A 31 4.55 -5.29 -10.71
CA PHE A 31 4.82 -4.58 -9.47
C PHE A 31 4.74 -3.07 -9.66
N ASP A 32 5.27 -2.56 -10.77
CA ASP A 32 5.23 -1.13 -11.06
C ASP A 32 3.80 -0.62 -11.09
N GLU A 33 2.94 -1.36 -11.75
CA GLU A 33 1.54 -0.99 -11.84
C GLU A 33 0.88 -1.02 -10.46
N PHE A 34 1.22 -2.01 -9.66
CA PHE A 34 0.68 -2.11 -8.31
C PHE A 34 1.05 -0.88 -7.49
N ALA A 35 2.33 -0.49 -7.53
CA ALA A 35 2.79 0.69 -6.80
C ALA A 35 2.09 1.95 -7.29
N ARG A 36 1.94 2.09 -8.60
CA ARG A 36 1.28 3.27 -9.18
C ARG A 36 -0.19 3.33 -8.75
N GLN A 37 -0.85 2.20 -8.75
CA GLN A 37 -2.26 2.16 -8.32
C GLN A 37 -2.40 2.56 -6.85
N LEU A 38 -1.45 2.14 -6.02
CA LEU A 38 -1.47 2.52 -4.61
C LEU A 38 -1.24 4.02 -4.43
N LEU A 39 -0.33 4.58 -5.23
CA LEU A 39 -0.10 6.01 -5.17
C LEU A 39 -1.35 6.79 -5.58
N ASP A 40 -1.99 6.38 -6.68
CA ASP A 40 -3.23 7.00 -7.12
C ASP A 40 -4.31 6.90 -6.05
N TRP A 41 -4.43 5.72 -5.46
CA TRP A 41 -5.40 5.50 -4.40
C TRP A 41 -5.16 6.45 -3.22
N LEU A 42 -3.90 6.61 -2.83
CA LEU A 42 -3.57 7.48 -1.71
C LEU A 42 -3.97 8.92 -2.01
N GLN A 43 -3.65 9.40 -3.21
CA GLN A 43 -3.94 10.77 -3.59
C GLN A 43 -5.43 11.04 -3.67
N GLN A 44 -6.20 10.05 -4.12
CA GLN A 44 -7.64 10.21 -4.24
C GLN A 44 -8.35 10.08 -2.90
N THR A 45 -7.87 9.19 -2.06
CA THR A 45 -8.53 8.91 -0.79
C THR A 45 -8.11 9.89 0.30
N TYR A 46 -6.86 10.29 0.28
CA TYR A 46 -6.30 11.18 1.29
C TYR A 46 -5.57 12.34 0.61
N PRO A 47 -6.31 13.26 -0.01
CA PRO A 47 -5.67 14.34 -0.76
C PRO A 47 -4.78 15.25 0.09
N GLY A 48 -4.98 15.23 1.42
CA GLY A 48 -4.14 16.01 2.31
C GLY A 48 -2.90 15.28 2.80
N ALA A 49 -2.70 14.04 2.38
CA ALA A 49 -1.53 13.28 2.82
C ALA A 49 -0.26 13.85 2.21
N SER A 50 0.86 13.63 2.89
CA SER A 50 2.15 14.08 2.40
C SER A 50 2.47 13.42 1.06
N PRO A 51 3.03 14.16 0.10
CA PRO A 51 3.43 13.57 -1.16
C PRO A 51 4.45 12.45 -0.95
N THR A 52 4.29 11.39 -1.70
CA THR A 52 5.20 10.25 -1.62
C THR A 52 5.57 9.83 -3.03
N ALA A 53 6.87 9.66 -3.27
CA ALA A 53 7.33 9.24 -4.59
C ALA A 53 7.05 7.76 -4.80
N GLN A 54 6.86 7.38 -6.07
CA GLN A 54 6.54 6.00 -6.38
C GLN A 54 7.65 5.05 -5.93
N ASN A 55 8.91 5.45 -6.08
CA ASN A 55 10.01 4.56 -5.68
C ASN A 55 10.01 4.29 -4.18
N VAL A 56 9.57 5.26 -3.38
CA VAL A 56 9.45 5.05 -1.94
C VAL A 56 8.34 4.04 -1.63
N ILE A 57 7.24 4.14 -2.37
CA ILE A 57 6.15 3.18 -2.22
C ILE A 57 6.64 1.79 -2.61
N GLU A 58 7.38 1.69 -3.70
CA GLU A 58 7.91 0.41 -4.14
C GLU A 58 8.78 -0.23 -3.08
N ASP A 59 9.65 0.57 -2.45
CA ASP A 59 10.50 0.05 -1.38
C ASP A 59 9.66 -0.45 -0.21
N GLN A 60 8.59 0.28 0.11
CA GLN A 60 7.76 -0.07 1.25
C GLN A 60 7.00 -1.38 1.04
N ILE A 61 6.55 -1.63 -0.18
CA ILE A 61 5.66 -2.76 -0.46
C ILE A 61 6.36 -3.91 -1.17
N ARG A 62 7.66 -3.78 -1.47
CA ARG A 62 8.36 -4.79 -2.26
C ARG A 62 8.28 -6.17 -1.61
N GLU A 63 8.54 -6.26 -0.33
CA GLU A 63 8.51 -7.53 0.36
C GLU A 63 7.09 -8.09 0.41
N ILE A 64 6.12 -7.24 0.63
CA ILE A 64 4.72 -7.66 0.63
C ILE A 64 4.37 -8.26 -0.72
N TRP A 65 4.77 -7.60 -1.80
CA TRP A 65 4.51 -8.08 -3.15
C TRP A 65 5.16 -9.43 -3.40
N HIS A 66 6.43 -9.58 -2.99
CA HIS A 66 7.14 -10.84 -3.20
C HIS A 66 6.49 -11.99 -2.45
N ARG A 67 5.83 -11.71 -1.35
CA ARG A 67 5.19 -12.73 -0.53
C ARG A 67 3.70 -12.85 -0.80
N ARG A 68 3.21 -12.25 -1.87
CA ARG A 68 1.77 -12.18 -2.11
C ARG A 68 1.13 -13.55 -2.24
N HIS A 69 1.83 -14.49 -2.86
CA HIS A 69 1.27 -15.84 -3.03
C HIS A 69 1.14 -16.54 -1.69
N GLU A 70 2.11 -16.34 -0.82
CA GLU A 70 2.06 -16.92 0.52
C GLU A 70 0.92 -16.32 1.33
N LEU A 71 0.74 -15.01 1.23
CA LEU A 71 -0.30 -14.31 1.98
C LEU A 71 -1.69 -14.77 1.53
N ILE A 72 -1.89 -14.89 0.24
CA ILE A 72 -3.18 -15.33 -0.29
C ILE A 72 -3.45 -16.77 0.12
N ARG A 73 -2.44 -17.62 -0.03
CA ARG A 73 -2.60 -19.04 0.24
C ARG A 73 -2.75 -19.32 1.73
N GLY A 74 -1.95 -18.64 2.53
CA GLY A 74 -1.92 -18.90 3.95
C GLY A 74 -3.07 -18.29 4.73
N GLY A 75 -3.77 -17.37 4.06
CA GLY A 75 -4.90 -16.70 4.70
C GLY A 75 -6.03 -17.61 4.97
#